data_0b0c83e859d2c459c030f494edf4bc58
#
_entry.id   0b0c83e859d2c459c030f494edf4bc58
#
_cell.length_a   1.000
_cell.length_b   1.000
_cell.length_c   1.000
_cell.angle_alpha   90.00
_cell.angle_beta   90.00
_cell.angle_gamma   90.00
#
_symmetry.space_group_name_H-M   'P 1'
#
loop_
_entity.id
_entity.type
_entity.pdbx_description
1 polymer ?
#
loop_
_entity_poly.entity_id
_entity_poly.type
_entity_poly.pdbx_seq_one_letter_code
_entity_poly.pdbx_strand_id
1 'polypeptide(L)'
;EVIGEDKARALYAELNKQPFHKKNLSISTKKVYKSSDTEKYVYELKDNRYIETVFIKRRDGGTVCVSTQVGCSVGCIFCESGRNGFVRNLTPSEIVQQVILIRQKVNRIVFMGMGEPLFNYDNLIAAIHILRDRNGLNFPTDGITVSTVGPVNQLKKLREEHLKIQLTI
;
A
#
# COMPACT_ATOMS: atom_id res chain seq x y z
N GLU A 1 3.86 -24.25 10.55
CA GLU A 1 2.65 -24.45 11.38
C GLU A 1 1.71 -23.27 11.23
N VAL A 2 0.49 -23.54 10.76
CA VAL A 2 -0.56 -22.52 10.66
C VAL A 2 -1.07 -22.25 12.08
N ILE A 3 -0.97 -21.02 12.55
CA ILE A 3 -1.51 -20.61 13.86
C ILE A 3 -3.03 -20.78 13.81
N GLY A 4 -3.60 -21.62 14.72
CA GLY A 4 -5.05 -21.82 14.79
C GLY A 4 -5.82 -20.51 15.05
N GLU A 5 -7.06 -20.39 14.53
CA GLU A 5 -7.88 -19.17 14.57
C GLU A 5 -8.00 -18.54 15.96
N ASP A 6 -8.11 -19.34 17.01
CA ASP A 6 -8.25 -18.83 18.38
C ASP A 6 -6.96 -18.18 18.90
N LYS A 7 -5.78 -18.75 18.55
CA LYS A 7 -4.49 -18.13 18.86
C LYS A 7 -4.25 -16.85 18.06
N ALA A 8 -4.67 -16.82 16.80
CA ALA A 8 -4.58 -15.62 15.96
C ALA A 8 -5.48 -14.49 16.51
N ARG A 9 -6.72 -14.81 16.94
CA ARG A 9 -7.63 -13.85 17.57
C ARG A 9 -7.09 -13.32 18.91
N ALA A 10 -6.52 -14.18 19.74
CA ALA A 10 -5.94 -13.79 21.01
C ALA A 10 -4.72 -12.88 20.80
N LEU A 11 -3.82 -13.24 19.88
CA LEU A 11 -2.65 -12.44 19.53
C LEU A 11 -3.06 -11.06 18.95
N TYR A 12 -4.07 -11.03 18.08
CA TYR A 12 -4.60 -9.79 17.50
C TYR A 12 -5.25 -8.88 18.56
N ALA A 13 -6.00 -9.47 19.50
CA ALA A 13 -6.59 -8.75 20.64
C ALA A 13 -5.51 -8.17 21.56
N GLU A 14 -4.40 -8.89 21.75
CA GLU A 14 -3.26 -8.46 22.57
C GLU A 14 -2.45 -7.35 21.87
N LEU A 15 -2.21 -7.49 20.56
CA LEU A 15 -1.55 -6.48 19.75
C LEU A 15 -2.34 -5.16 19.68
N ASN A 16 -3.67 -5.23 19.68
CA ASN A 16 -4.54 -4.05 19.69
C ASN A 16 -4.63 -3.36 21.07
N LYS A 17 -4.30 -4.06 22.16
CA LYS A 17 -4.22 -3.47 23.50
C LYS A 17 -2.92 -2.71 23.73
N GLN A 18 -1.87 -3.01 22.98
CA GLN A 18 -0.60 -2.30 23.09
C GLN A 18 -0.63 -1.05 22.22
N PRO A 19 -0.21 0.12 22.74
CA PRO A 19 -0.01 1.29 21.88
C PRO A 19 0.97 0.87 20.77
N PHE A 20 0.55 1.03 19.52
CA PHE A 20 1.33 0.71 18.33
C PHE A 20 2.73 1.33 18.51
N HIS A 21 3.72 0.51 18.87
CA HIS A 21 5.05 1.00 19.16
C HIS A 21 5.68 1.53 17.86
N LYS A 22 5.77 2.84 17.73
CA LYS A 22 6.44 3.56 16.62
C LYS A 22 7.86 3.02 16.30
N LYS A 23 8.51 2.35 17.27
CA LYS A 23 9.84 1.76 17.12
C LYS A 23 9.92 0.60 16.08
N ASN A 24 8.82 -0.07 15.78
CA ASN A 24 8.81 -1.22 14.86
C ASN A 24 8.33 -0.88 13.44
N LEU A 25 7.99 0.37 13.18
CA LEU A 25 7.59 0.80 11.85
C LEU A 25 8.80 0.87 10.90
N SER A 26 8.59 0.43 9.66
CA SER A 26 9.57 0.53 8.57
C SER A 26 9.56 1.90 7.91
N ILE A 27 8.49 2.67 8.14
CA ILE A 27 8.31 4.02 7.62
C ILE A 27 7.90 4.97 8.75
N SER A 28 8.23 6.24 8.61
CA SER A 28 7.82 7.30 9.54
C SER A 28 7.28 8.51 8.80
N THR A 29 6.26 9.17 9.38
CA THR A 29 5.71 10.39 8.77
C THR A 29 6.70 11.55 8.92
N LYS A 30 7.21 12.05 7.80
CA LYS A 30 8.11 13.21 7.75
C LYS A 30 7.35 14.51 7.63
N LYS A 31 6.35 14.54 6.74
CA LYS A 31 5.55 15.74 6.46
C LYS A 31 4.16 15.38 5.99
N VAL A 32 3.19 16.23 6.29
CA VAL A 32 1.82 16.13 5.78
C VAL A 32 1.42 17.48 5.18
N TYR A 33 0.99 17.44 3.94
CA TYR A 33 0.37 18.59 3.26
C TYR A 33 -1.13 18.36 3.22
N LYS A 34 -1.91 19.37 3.59
CA LYS A 34 -3.38 19.26 3.67
C LYS A 34 -4.05 20.27 2.77
N SER A 35 -5.11 19.83 2.11
CA SER A 35 -6.06 20.63 1.36
C SER A 35 -7.46 20.35 1.93
N SER A 36 -8.53 20.87 1.32
CA SER A 36 -9.92 20.70 1.76
C SER A 36 -10.34 19.22 1.86
N ASP A 37 -9.94 18.42 0.88
CA ASP A 37 -10.37 17.03 0.69
C ASP A 37 -9.20 16.05 0.47
N THR A 38 -7.96 16.54 0.51
CA THR A 38 -6.78 15.73 0.21
C THR A 38 -5.69 15.95 1.24
N GLU A 39 -5.06 14.87 1.70
CA GLU A 39 -3.86 14.90 2.52
C GLU A 39 -2.75 14.12 1.82
N LYS A 40 -1.62 14.77 1.54
CA LYS A 40 -0.40 14.12 1.02
C LYS A 40 0.58 13.90 2.17
N TYR A 41 0.92 12.66 2.39
CA TYR A 41 1.90 12.20 3.38
C TYR A 41 3.23 11.93 2.69
N VAL A 42 4.30 12.51 3.22
CA VAL A 42 5.67 12.15 2.87
C VAL A 42 6.18 11.24 3.98
N TYR A 43 6.50 10.01 3.64
CA TYR A 43 7.08 9.03 4.55
C TYR A 43 8.58 8.90 4.31
N GLU A 44 9.33 8.85 5.40
CA GLU A 44 10.76 8.54 5.43
C GLU A 44 10.94 7.04 5.72
N LEU A 45 11.72 6.38 4.90
CA LEU A 45 12.07 4.97 5.01
C LEU A 45 13.33 4.79 5.86
N LYS A 46 13.63 3.57 6.32
CA LYS A 46 14.80 3.26 7.14
C LYS A 46 16.14 3.55 6.45
N ASP A 47 16.16 3.58 5.13
CA ASP A 47 17.31 3.90 4.30
C ASP A 47 17.41 5.39 3.91
N ASN A 48 16.68 6.26 4.63
CA ASN A 48 16.60 7.71 4.39
C ASN A 48 16.03 8.10 3.02
N ARG A 49 15.29 7.21 2.36
CA ARG A 49 14.55 7.50 1.15
C ARG A 49 13.14 7.97 1.51
N TYR A 50 12.47 8.58 0.55
CA TYR A 50 11.13 9.14 0.74
C TYR A 50 10.16 8.55 -0.27
N ILE A 51 8.93 8.33 0.21
CA ILE A 51 7.80 7.96 -0.62
C ILE A 51 6.61 8.86 -0.29
N GLU A 52 5.67 8.94 -1.20
CA GLU A 52 4.45 9.71 -1.03
C GLU A 52 3.23 8.79 -0.99
N THR A 53 2.27 9.18 -0.16
CA THR A 53 0.95 8.54 -0.06
C THR A 53 -0.09 9.64 -0.01
N VAL A 54 -1.17 9.49 -0.75
CA VAL A 54 -2.23 10.50 -0.78
C VAL A 54 -3.53 9.90 -0.26
N PHE A 55 -4.13 10.58 0.71
CA PHE A 55 -5.49 10.28 1.18
C PHE A 55 -6.47 11.29 0.58
N ILE A 56 -7.51 10.80 -0.06
CA ILE A 56 -8.57 11.59 -0.68
C ILE A 56 -9.86 11.33 0.10
N LYS A 57 -10.36 12.36 0.79
CA LYS A 57 -11.56 12.30 1.61
C LYS A 57 -12.81 12.11 0.74
N ARG A 58 -13.73 11.26 1.21
CA ARG A 58 -15.07 11.04 0.64
C ARG A 58 -16.11 11.12 1.76
N ARG A 59 -17.40 11.16 1.41
CA ARG A 59 -18.50 11.33 2.39
C ARG A 59 -18.53 10.26 3.48
N ASP A 60 -18.23 9.00 3.12
CA ASP A 60 -18.33 7.80 3.98
C ASP A 60 -16.98 7.21 4.39
N GLY A 61 -15.89 7.90 4.08
CA GLY A 61 -14.51 7.47 4.30
C GLY A 61 -13.58 8.08 3.28
N GLY A 62 -12.59 7.33 2.78
CA GLY A 62 -11.68 7.86 1.78
C GLY A 62 -10.95 6.81 0.97
N THR A 63 -10.23 7.30 -0.04
CA THR A 63 -9.34 6.53 -0.89
C THR A 63 -7.90 6.84 -0.51
N VAL A 64 -7.09 5.81 -0.30
CA VAL A 64 -5.64 5.98 -0.13
C VAL A 64 -4.91 5.54 -1.40
N CYS A 65 -4.07 6.43 -1.92
CA CYS A 65 -3.18 6.17 -3.04
C CYS A 65 -1.79 5.77 -2.50
N VAL A 66 -1.37 4.54 -2.77
CA VAL A 66 -0.22 3.86 -2.17
C VAL A 66 0.90 3.72 -3.18
N SER A 67 2.14 3.97 -2.74
CA SER A 67 3.36 3.74 -3.50
C SER A 67 3.82 2.29 -3.39
N THR A 68 4.46 1.78 -4.44
CA THR A 68 5.00 0.41 -4.50
C THR A 68 6.51 0.37 -4.71
N GLN A 69 7.13 1.48 -5.11
CA GLN A 69 8.56 1.59 -5.33
C GLN A 69 9.08 2.95 -4.82
N VAL A 70 10.37 3.04 -4.61
CA VAL A 70 11.10 4.31 -4.52
C VAL A 70 11.53 4.68 -5.93
N GLY A 71 10.93 5.74 -6.48
CA GLY A 71 11.05 6.08 -7.91
C GLY A 71 10.26 5.13 -8.81
N CYS A 72 10.50 5.17 -10.11
CA CYS A 72 9.83 4.32 -11.10
C CYS A 72 10.71 4.17 -12.34
N SER A 73 10.77 2.95 -12.90
CA SER A 73 11.56 2.65 -14.09
C SER A 73 10.81 2.87 -15.42
N VAL A 74 9.49 3.13 -15.37
CA VAL A 74 8.67 3.22 -16.59
C VAL A 74 8.94 4.51 -17.37
N GLY A 75 9.22 5.62 -16.68
CA GLY A 75 9.56 6.89 -17.31
C GLY A 75 8.42 7.55 -18.09
N CYS A 76 7.15 7.39 -17.65
CA CYS A 76 6.01 8.08 -18.27
C CYS A 76 6.24 9.59 -18.30
N ILE A 77 6.09 10.23 -19.47
CA ILE A 77 6.42 11.64 -19.72
C ILE A 77 5.66 12.63 -18.82
N PHE A 78 4.48 12.26 -18.34
CA PHE A 78 3.62 13.07 -17.47
C PHE A 78 3.82 12.79 -15.97
N CYS A 79 4.65 11.78 -15.59
CA CYS A 79 4.74 11.30 -14.23
C CYS A 79 6.03 11.75 -13.54
N GLU A 80 5.88 12.50 -12.43
CA GLU A 80 7.03 12.98 -11.64
C GLU A 80 7.84 11.84 -11.02
N SER A 81 7.16 10.73 -10.65
CA SER A 81 7.82 9.59 -9.98
C SER A 81 8.92 8.92 -10.81
N GLY A 82 8.85 9.04 -12.13
CA GLY A 82 9.85 8.47 -13.05
C GLY A 82 11.05 9.37 -13.31
N ARG A 83 11.00 10.67 -12.98
CA ARG A 83 12.07 11.62 -13.32
C ARG A 83 13.44 11.30 -12.70
N ASN A 84 13.42 10.79 -11.47
CA ASN A 84 14.64 10.42 -10.74
C ASN A 84 15.00 8.94 -10.90
N GLY A 85 14.34 8.24 -11.82
CA GLY A 85 14.54 6.83 -12.07
C GLY A 85 14.07 5.92 -10.95
N PHE A 86 14.39 4.64 -11.06
CA PHE A 86 14.07 3.60 -10.09
C PHE A 86 15.22 3.41 -9.11
N VAL A 87 14.90 3.28 -7.84
CA VAL A 87 15.88 3.00 -6.77
C VAL A 87 15.71 1.59 -6.25
N ARG A 88 14.53 1.26 -5.72
CA ARG A 88 14.19 -0.08 -5.21
C ARG A 88 12.69 -0.32 -5.08
N ASN A 89 12.34 -1.57 -4.98
CA ASN A 89 11.01 -2.00 -4.59
C ASN A 89 10.75 -1.71 -3.10
N LEU A 90 9.50 -1.41 -2.76
CA LEU A 90 9.04 -1.39 -1.38
C LEU A 90 8.73 -2.83 -0.92
N THR A 91 9.02 -3.10 0.35
CA THR A 91 8.63 -4.36 1.00
C THR A 91 7.11 -4.39 1.26
N PRO A 92 6.50 -5.57 1.48
CA PRO A 92 5.08 -5.66 1.86
C PRO A 92 4.75 -4.82 3.10
N SER A 93 5.65 -4.80 4.08
CA SER A 93 5.51 -4.00 5.29
C SER A 93 5.47 -2.50 5.00
N GLU A 94 6.37 -1.98 4.15
CA GLU A 94 6.37 -0.56 3.75
C GLU A 94 5.12 -0.18 2.96
N ILE A 95 4.59 -1.10 2.14
CA ILE A 95 3.35 -0.89 1.40
C ILE A 95 2.15 -0.82 2.35
N VAL A 96 1.98 -1.81 3.23
CA VAL A 96 0.85 -1.91 4.16
C VAL A 96 0.85 -0.77 5.18
N GLN A 97 2.02 -0.37 5.68
CA GLN A 97 2.13 0.71 6.66
C GLN A 97 1.65 2.06 6.13
N GLN A 98 1.73 2.32 4.83
CA GLN A 98 1.15 3.53 4.23
C GLN A 98 -0.36 3.62 4.50
N VAL A 99 -1.06 2.47 4.49
CA VAL A 99 -2.51 2.40 4.80
C VAL A 99 -2.77 2.54 6.30
N ILE A 100 -2.00 1.80 7.13
CA ILE A 100 -2.18 1.77 8.60
C ILE A 100 -1.93 3.14 9.24
N LEU A 101 -1.00 3.92 8.70
CA LEU A 101 -0.65 5.25 9.24
C LEU A 101 -1.67 6.33 8.90
N ILE A 102 -2.61 6.08 7.99
CA ILE A 102 -3.75 6.96 7.75
C ILE A 102 -4.74 6.80 8.91
N ARG A 103 -5.01 7.91 9.62
CA ARG A 103 -5.90 7.90 10.80
C ARG A 103 -7.38 7.95 10.44
N GLN A 104 -7.69 8.39 9.24
CA GLN A 104 -9.04 8.51 8.72
C GLN A 104 -9.55 7.13 8.28
N LYS A 105 -10.87 6.99 8.20
CA LYS A 105 -11.50 5.77 7.65
C LYS A 105 -11.12 5.62 6.17
N VAL A 106 -10.43 4.54 5.84
CA VAL A 106 -10.08 4.18 4.46
C VAL A 106 -11.06 3.13 3.96
N ASN A 107 -11.72 3.41 2.83
CA ASN A 107 -12.67 2.49 2.20
C ASN A 107 -12.11 1.89 0.90
N ARG A 108 -11.14 2.57 0.27
CA ARG A 108 -10.51 2.14 -0.98
C ARG A 108 -9.01 2.31 -0.94
N ILE A 109 -8.31 1.38 -1.56
CA ILE A 109 -6.86 1.43 -1.76
C ILE A 109 -6.60 1.41 -3.26
N VAL A 110 -5.82 2.36 -3.75
CA VAL A 110 -5.40 2.41 -5.14
C VAL A 110 -3.87 2.40 -5.21
N PHE A 111 -3.30 1.47 -5.94
CA PHE A 111 -1.87 1.40 -6.21
C PHE A 111 -1.56 2.28 -7.43
N MET A 112 -1.57 3.61 -7.19
CA MET A 112 -1.36 4.66 -8.19
C MET A 112 -0.36 5.72 -7.69
N GLY A 113 0.40 5.42 -6.63
CA GLY A 113 1.46 6.25 -6.11
C GLY A 113 2.76 6.08 -6.88
N MET A 114 3.89 6.19 -6.19
CA MET A 114 5.21 6.02 -6.81
C MET A 114 5.46 4.55 -7.18
N GLY A 115 5.97 4.32 -8.41
CA GLY A 115 6.36 3.00 -8.91
C GLY A 115 5.34 2.35 -9.84
N GLU A 116 5.81 1.35 -10.60
CA GLU A 116 4.97 0.42 -11.35
C GLU A 116 4.64 -0.79 -10.46
N PRO A 117 3.38 -0.99 -10.07
CA PRO A 117 3.02 -2.05 -9.12
C PRO A 117 3.44 -3.45 -9.57
N LEU A 118 3.26 -3.77 -10.85
CA LEU A 118 3.59 -5.10 -11.38
C LEU A 118 5.09 -5.34 -11.56
N PHE A 119 5.95 -4.32 -11.47
CA PHE A 119 7.40 -4.51 -11.37
C PHE A 119 7.85 -4.82 -9.94
N ASN A 120 6.96 -4.65 -8.95
CA ASN A 120 7.15 -5.10 -7.58
C ASN A 120 6.17 -6.24 -7.24
N TYR A 121 6.01 -7.19 -8.14
CA TYR A 121 4.92 -8.17 -8.16
C TYR A 121 4.77 -8.93 -6.84
N ASP A 122 5.80 -9.64 -6.41
CA ASP A 122 5.72 -10.56 -5.26
C ASP A 122 5.39 -9.79 -3.96
N ASN A 123 5.98 -8.60 -3.77
CA ASN A 123 5.68 -7.75 -2.62
C ASN A 123 4.29 -7.12 -2.70
N LEU A 124 3.82 -6.78 -3.91
CA LEU A 124 2.45 -6.28 -4.13
C LEU A 124 1.43 -7.35 -3.73
N ILE A 125 1.59 -8.58 -4.22
CA ILE A 125 0.68 -9.70 -3.91
C ILE A 125 0.68 -9.98 -2.41
N ALA A 126 1.85 -10.07 -1.77
CA ALA A 126 1.96 -10.24 -0.33
C ALA A 126 1.26 -9.11 0.45
N ALA A 127 1.44 -7.85 0.03
CA ALA A 127 0.76 -6.70 0.65
C ALA A 127 -0.76 -6.78 0.49
N ILE A 128 -1.27 -7.17 -0.69
CA ILE A 128 -2.71 -7.34 -0.94
C ILE A 128 -3.28 -8.44 -0.03
N HIS A 129 -2.60 -9.57 0.13
CA HIS A 129 -3.02 -10.62 1.05
C HIS A 129 -3.11 -10.13 2.49
N ILE A 130 -2.09 -9.38 2.99
CA ILE A 130 -2.11 -8.79 4.34
C ILE A 130 -3.27 -7.80 4.51
N LEU A 131 -3.51 -6.94 3.52
CA LEU A 131 -4.60 -5.96 3.57
C LEU A 131 -5.98 -6.62 3.60
N ARG A 132 -6.13 -7.79 2.97
CA ARG A 132 -7.37 -8.56 2.90
C ARG A 132 -7.55 -9.59 4.00
N ASP A 133 -6.53 -9.84 4.79
CA ASP A 133 -6.60 -10.84 5.86
C ASP A 133 -7.78 -10.53 6.80
N ARG A 134 -8.65 -11.52 7.00
CA ARG A 134 -9.85 -11.42 7.85
C ARG A 134 -9.53 -11.14 9.31
N ASN A 135 -8.37 -11.57 9.76
CA ASN A 135 -7.86 -11.30 11.11
C ASN A 135 -7.07 -9.99 11.19
N GLY A 136 -6.88 -9.29 10.07
CA GLY A 136 -6.16 -8.03 9.95
C GLY A 136 -7.07 -6.85 9.59
N LEU A 137 -6.72 -6.14 8.53
CA LEU A 137 -7.47 -4.96 8.06
C LEU A 137 -8.78 -5.32 7.36
N ASN A 138 -8.91 -6.57 6.89
CA ASN A 138 -10.10 -7.13 6.25
C ASN A 138 -10.68 -6.24 5.12
N PHE A 139 -9.80 -5.69 4.28
CA PHE A 139 -10.21 -4.87 3.17
C PHE A 139 -11.02 -5.68 2.14
N PRO A 140 -12.17 -5.16 1.68
CA PRO A 140 -12.96 -5.83 0.66
C PRO A 140 -12.19 -5.87 -0.68
N THR A 141 -12.41 -6.91 -1.45
CA THR A 141 -11.72 -7.13 -2.74
C THR A 141 -11.99 -6.04 -3.77
N ASP A 142 -13.23 -5.57 -3.85
CA ASP A 142 -13.68 -4.48 -4.71
C ASP A 142 -13.20 -3.09 -4.25
N GLY A 143 -12.65 -3.01 -3.03
CA GLY A 143 -12.01 -1.81 -2.49
C GLY A 143 -10.55 -1.64 -2.89
N ILE A 144 -9.95 -2.60 -3.62
CA ILE A 144 -8.53 -2.53 -4.03
C ILE A 144 -8.42 -2.42 -5.55
N THR A 145 -7.71 -1.39 -6.01
CA THR A 145 -7.42 -1.15 -7.43
C THR A 145 -5.91 -1.14 -7.68
N VAL A 146 -5.45 -1.87 -8.67
CA VAL A 146 -4.08 -1.82 -9.18
C VAL A 146 -4.09 -1.15 -10.54
N SER A 147 -3.32 -0.06 -10.69
CA SER A 147 -3.08 0.59 -11.99
C SER A 147 -1.69 0.23 -12.49
N THR A 148 -1.58 -0.12 -13.76
CA THR A 148 -0.33 -0.62 -14.33
C THR A 148 -0.19 -0.24 -15.80
N VAL A 149 1.04 -0.16 -16.27
CA VAL A 149 1.35 -0.03 -17.72
C VAL A 149 1.19 -1.36 -18.47
N GLY A 150 0.80 -2.42 -17.79
CA GLY A 150 0.42 -3.69 -18.40
C GLY A 150 1.55 -4.59 -18.84
N PRO A 151 2.61 -4.84 -18.04
CA PRO A 151 3.65 -5.79 -18.42
C PRO A 151 3.05 -7.20 -18.58
N VAL A 152 3.07 -7.74 -19.80
CA VAL A 152 2.29 -8.92 -20.21
C VAL A 152 2.53 -10.15 -19.33
N ASN A 153 3.79 -10.44 -18.99
CA ASN A 153 4.14 -11.62 -18.20
C ASN A 153 3.55 -11.52 -16.77
N GLN A 154 3.61 -10.35 -16.16
CA GLN A 154 3.06 -10.10 -14.83
C GLN A 154 1.53 -10.09 -14.83
N LEU A 155 0.91 -9.59 -15.91
CA LEU A 155 -0.56 -9.70 -16.08
C LEU A 155 -1.02 -11.15 -16.17
N LYS A 156 -0.29 -12.01 -16.87
CA LYS A 156 -0.58 -13.46 -16.92
C LYS A 156 -0.50 -14.09 -15.53
N LYS A 157 0.56 -13.79 -14.78
CA LYS A 157 0.71 -14.24 -13.38
C LYS A 157 -0.46 -13.74 -12.51
N LEU A 158 -0.82 -12.45 -12.62
CA LEU A 158 -1.89 -11.85 -11.82
C LEU A 158 -3.24 -12.54 -12.05
N ARG A 159 -3.52 -12.98 -13.27
CA ARG A 159 -4.73 -13.75 -13.59
C ARG A 159 -4.77 -15.09 -12.84
N GLU A 160 -3.62 -15.73 -12.65
CA GLU A 160 -3.49 -17.04 -11.97
C GLU A 160 -3.69 -16.92 -10.44
N GLU A 161 -3.48 -15.73 -9.86
CA GLU A 161 -3.72 -15.47 -8.43
C GLU A 161 -5.20 -15.50 -8.04
N HIS A 162 -6.12 -15.45 -9.01
CA HIS A 162 -7.57 -15.38 -8.78
C HIS A 162 -8.01 -14.29 -7.79
N LEU A 163 -7.21 -13.23 -7.67
CA LEU A 163 -7.53 -12.07 -6.86
C LEU A 163 -8.68 -11.28 -7.50
N LYS A 164 -9.78 -11.12 -6.77
CA LYS A 164 -10.94 -10.33 -7.24
C LYS A 164 -10.71 -8.83 -6.98
N ILE A 165 -9.61 -8.28 -7.48
CA ILE A 165 -9.26 -6.85 -7.39
C ILE A 165 -9.64 -6.12 -8.68
N GLN A 166 -9.75 -4.79 -8.63
CA GLN A 166 -9.91 -3.97 -9.83
C GLN A 166 -8.55 -3.74 -10.50
N LEU A 167 -8.52 -3.81 -11.82
CA LEU A 167 -7.33 -3.54 -12.62
C LEU A 167 -7.62 -2.39 -13.58
N THR A 168 -6.69 -1.43 -13.66
CA THR A 168 -6.70 -0.32 -14.62
C THR A 168 -5.39 -0.36 -15.41
N ILE A 169 -5.47 -0.28 -16.72
CA ILE A 169 -4.33 -0.26 -17.66
C ILE A 169 -4.36 1.07 -18.42
#